data_5675102df0e1f210a3741b8033b73c27
#
_entry.id   5675102df0e1f210a3741b8033b73c27
#
_cell.length_a   1.000
_cell.length_b   1.000
_cell.length_c   1.000
_cell.angle_alpha   90.00
_cell.angle_beta   90.00
_cell.angle_gamma   90.00
#
_symmetry.space_group_name_H-M   'P 1'
#
loop_
_entity.id
_entity.type
_entity.pdbx_description
1 polymer ?
#
loop_
_entity_poly.entity_id
_entity_poly.type
_entity_poly.pdbx_seq_one_letter_code
_entity_poly.pdbx_strand_id
1 'polypeptide(L)'
;MKIEKTLIGICLASVISSFSHAEDGIYATFEVLTSKELANKSIIAMESFSCSIWADLMGDQKASNAFLLNGYDHGRVYVEGLLSAKITNDDKRRYIPGTMYPELKTTPNVDFMLGAIFQKVRDNTKAITYDFDAKGSDKYFSKSKESYAQNGCAKILLDMK
;
A
#
# COMPACT_ATOMS: atom_id res chain seq x y z
N MET A 1 32.63 63.92 -19.17
CA MET A 1 32.57 62.49 -19.55
C MET A 1 31.57 61.82 -18.62
N LYS A 2 30.32 61.64 -19.08
CA LYS A 2 29.21 61.06 -18.28
C LYS A 2 29.16 59.57 -18.54
N ILE A 3 29.26 58.77 -17.48
CA ILE A 3 29.14 57.34 -17.52
C ILE A 3 27.69 57.02 -17.13
N GLU A 4 26.90 56.55 -18.07
CA GLU A 4 25.54 56.02 -17.85
C GLU A 4 25.64 54.62 -17.28
N LYS A 5 25.02 54.42 -16.12
CA LYS A 5 24.84 53.12 -15.48
C LYS A 5 23.59 52.45 -16.00
N THR A 6 23.74 51.46 -16.87
CA THR A 6 22.66 50.63 -17.34
C THR A 6 22.32 49.59 -16.28
N LEU A 7 21.14 49.68 -15.65
CA LEU A 7 20.59 48.70 -14.75
C LEU A 7 20.03 47.55 -15.61
N ILE A 8 20.65 46.38 -15.51
CA ILE A 8 20.13 45.14 -16.05
C ILE A 8 19.28 44.51 -14.94
N GLY A 9 17.96 44.65 -15.08
CA GLY A 9 16.98 43.98 -14.26
C GLY A 9 16.88 42.51 -14.68
N ILE A 10 17.37 41.63 -13.86
CA ILE A 10 17.16 40.19 -14.02
C ILE A 10 15.81 39.85 -13.44
N CYS A 11 14.82 39.61 -14.32
CA CYS A 11 13.56 38.96 -13.95
C CYS A 11 13.81 37.48 -13.63
N LEU A 12 13.93 37.16 -12.35
CA LEU A 12 13.74 35.82 -11.85
C LEU A 12 12.25 35.54 -11.75
N ALA A 13 11.66 35.12 -12.87
CA ALA A 13 10.29 34.61 -12.89
C ALA A 13 10.31 33.13 -12.42
N SER A 14 9.90 32.97 -11.21
CA SER A 14 9.27 31.82 -10.53
C SER A 14 8.77 30.71 -11.46
N VAL A 15 9.48 29.57 -11.43
CA VAL A 15 8.94 28.26 -11.80
C VAL A 15 8.62 27.54 -10.49
N ILE A 16 7.53 27.97 -9.84
CA ILE A 16 6.89 27.23 -8.75
C ILE A 16 5.45 27.01 -9.19
N SER A 17 5.21 25.97 -9.91
CA SER A 17 3.85 25.43 -10.03
C SER A 17 3.92 24.10 -10.76
N SER A 18 3.60 23.04 -10.07
CA SER A 18 2.91 21.85 -10.52
C SER A 18 3.27 20.59 -9.71
N PHE A 19 3.22 20.67 -8.38
CA PHE A 19 3.26 19.44 -7.54
C PHE A 19 2.10 19.33 -6.54
N SER A 20 1.00 20.06 -6.76
CA SER A 20 -0.10 20.11 -5.77
C SER A 20 -1.37 19.34 -6.13
N HIS A 21 -1.38 18.47 -7.17
CA HIS A 21 -2.63 17.85 -7.63
C HIS A 21 -2.83 16.37 -7.31
N ALA A 22 -1.86 15.71 -6.68
CA ALA A 22 -2.02 14.29 -6.31
C ALA A 22 -2.57 14.08 -4.89
N GLU A 23 -2.40 15.05 -3.99
CA GLU A 23 -2.88 14.92 -2.61
C GLU A 23 -4.37 15.20 -2.46
N ASP A 24 -4.92 16.15 -3.19
CA ASP A 24 -6.32 16.59 -3.04
C ASP A 24 -7.35 15.49 -3.41
N GLY A 25 -7.01 14.60 -4.34
CA GLY A 25 -7.91 13.52 -4.76
C GLY A 25 -8.11 12.43 -3.71
N ILE A 26 -7.07 12.12 -2.91
CA ILE A 26 -7.12 11.08 -1.88
C ILE A 26 -7.91 11.58 -0.66
N TYR A 27 -7.70 12.82 -0.25
CA TYR A 27 -8.41 13.40 0.90
C TYR A 27 -9.90 13.58 0.63
N ALA A 28 -10.31 13.97 -0.58
CA ALA A 28 -11.72 14.10 -0.95
C ALA A 28 -12.47 12.77 -0.90
N THR A 29 -11.80 11.65 -1.28
CA THR A 29 -12.40 10.31 -1.24
C THR A 29 -12.52 9.79 0.21
N PHE A 30 -11.61 10.19 1.09
CA PHE A 30 -11.58 9.75 2.48
C PHE A 30 -12.73 10.33 3.33
N GLU A 31 -13.22 11.54 3.02
CA GLU A 31 -14.32 12.16 3.80
C GLU A 31 -15.68 11.48 3.58
N VAL A 32 -15.86 10.77 2.47
CA VAL A 32 -17.13 10.15 2.08
C VAL A 32 -17.26 8.71 2.58
N LEU A 33 -16.13 8.03 2.90
CA LEU A 33 -16.16 6.62 3.29
C LEU A 33 -16.69 6.41 4.71
N THR A 34 -17.58 5.42 4.87
CA THR A 34 -18.07 4.97 6.18
C THR A 34 -16.99 4.23 6.96
N SER A 35 -17.18 4.11 8.28
CA SER A 35 -16.28 3.35 9.16
C SER A 35 -16.05 1.91 8.66
N LYS A 36 -17.11 1.23 8.22
CA LYS A 36 -17.05 -0.13 7.66
C LYS A 36 -16.23 -0.16 6.36
N GLU A 37 -16.44 0.79 5.46
CA GLU A 37 -15.70 0.86 4.19
C GLU A 37 -14.22 1.11 4.43
N LEU A 38 -13.88 2.00 5.36
CA LEU A 38 -12.49 2.23 5.79
C LEU A 38 -11.86 0.95 6.36
N ALA A 39 -12.58 0.23 7.22
CA ALA A 39 -12.11 -1.03 7.76
C ALA A 39 -11.92 -2.10 6.66
N ASN A 40 -12.81 -2.19 5.68
CA ASN A 40 -12.69 -3.11 4.55
C ASN A 40 -11.49 -2.83 3.65
N LYS A 41 -10.98 -1.59 3.60
CA LYS A 41 -9.73 -1.29 2.89
C LYS A 41 -8.53 -2.08 3.44
N SER A 42 -8.55 -2.45 4.72
CA SER A 42 -7.52 -3.32 5.30
C SER A 42 -7.52 -4.73 4.70
N ILE A 43 -8.70 -5.28 4.38
CA ILE A 43 -8.83 -6.60 3.76
C ILE A 43 -8.24 -6.55 2.35
N ILE A 44 -8.64 -5.57 1.54
CA ILE A 44 -8.13 -5.40 0.17
C ILE A 44 -6.60 -5.21 0.17
N ALA A 45 -6.09 -4.41 1.10
CA ALA A 45 -4.65 -4.20 1.24
C ALA A 45 -3.92 -5.50 1.60
N MET A 46 -4.44 -6.28 2.56
CA MET A 46 -3.85 -7.56 2.97
C MET A 46 -3.82 -8.57 1.83
N GLU A 47 -4.94 -8.72 1.12
CA GLU A 47 -5.06 -9.62 -0.04
C GLU A 47 -4.08 -9.22 -1.14
N SER A 48 -4.02 -7.93 -1.46
CA SER A 48 -3.09 -7.40 -2.47
C SER A 48 -1.63 -7.61 -2.07
N PHE A 49 -1.26 -7.33 -0.82
CA PHE A 49 0.10 -7.59 -0.34
C PHE A 49 0.44 -9.08 -0.39
N SER A 50 -0.47 -9.95 0.00
CA SER A 50 -0.26 -11.41 -0.09
C SER A 50 -0.09 -11.87 -1.54
N CYS A 51 -0.94 -11.40 -2.46
CA CYS A 51 -0.82 -11.69 -3.88
C CYS A 51 0.49 -11.15 -4.48
N SER A 52 0.94 -9.96 -4.05
CA SER A 52 2.24 -9.40 -4.43
C SER A 52 3.39 -10.34 -4.04
N ILE A 53 3.36 -10.85 -2.82
CA ILE A 53 4.42 -11.73 -2.30
C ILE A 53 4.43 -13.07 -3.03
N TRP A 54 3.27 -13.68 -3.28
CA TRP A 54 3.21 -14.92 -4.06
C TRP A 54 3.66 -14.72 -5.50
N ALA A 55 3.28 -13.60 -6.14
CA ALA A 55 3.76 -13.26 -7.49
C ALA A 55 5.28 -13.08 -7.53
N ASP A 56 5.87 -12.39 -6.53
CA ASP A 56 7.32 -12.23 -6.39
C ASP A 56 8.03 -13.57 -6.23
N LEU A 57 7.52 -14.45 -5.37
CA LEU A 57 8.07 -15.80 -5.13
C LEU A 57 7.99 -16.71 -6.37
N MET A 58 7.05 -16.43 -7.30
CA MET A 58 6.95 -17.09 -8.59
C MET A 58 7.77 -16.43 -9.70
N GLY A 59 8.39 -15.28 -9.45
CA GLY A 59 9.16 -14.50 -10.42
C GLY A 59 8.31 -13.58 -11.31
N ASP A 60 7.01 -13.43 -11.06
CA ASP A 60 6.15 -12.49 -11.79
C ASP A 60 6.24 -11.08 -11.19
N GLN A 61 7.32 -10.38 -11.52
CA GLN A 61 7.58 -9.02 -11.02
C GLN A 61 6.52 -8.01 -11.46
N LYS A 62 5.92 -8.19 -12.63
CA LYS A 62 4.89 -7.28 -13.13
C LYS A 62 3.62 -7.36 -12.29
N ALA A 63 3.15 -8.57 -12.03
CA ALA A 63 2.00 -8.79 -11.16
C ALA A 63 2.32 -8.37 -9.71
N SER A 64 3.51 -8.71 -9.21
CA SER A 64 3.96 -8.33 -7.87
C SER A 64 3.90 -6.83 -7.66
N ASN A 65 4.45 -6.03 -8.57
CA ASN A 65 4.45 -4.57 -8.48
C ASN A 65 3.02 -3.99 -8.56
N ALA A 66 2.17 -4.52 -9.44
CA ALA A 66 0.79 -4.06 -9.55
C ALA A 66 0.02 -4.28 -8.24
N PHE A 67 0.13 -5.46 -7.64
CA PHE A 67 -0.48 -5.77 -6.35
C PHE A 67 0.11 -4.94 -5.21
N LEU A 68 1.43 -4.72 -5.20
CA LEU A 68 2.07 -3.90 -4.18
C LEU A 68 1.50 -2.49 -4.17
N LEU A 69 1.35 -1.86 -5.33
CA LEU A 69 0.78 -0.53 -5.48
C LEU A 69 -0.69 -0.50 -5.03
N ASN A 70 -1.51 -1.47 -5.48
CA ASN A 70 -2.90 -1.56 -5.04
C ASN A 70 -3.03 -1.75 -3.51
N GLY A 71 -2.18 -2.60 -2.94
CA GLY A 71 -2.12 -2.80 -1.50
C GLY A 71 -1.70 -1.54 -0.74
N TYR A 72 -0.76 -0.78 -1.29
CA TYR A 72 -0.32 0.49 -0.74
C TYR A 72 -1.45 1.53 -0.75
N ASP A 73 -2.15 1.71 -1.87
CA ASP A 73 -3.22 2.69 -1.99
C ASP A 73 -4.38 2.41 -1.02
N HIS A 74 -4.86 1.17 -0.98
CA HIS A 74 -5.91 0.78 -0.03
C HIS A 74 -5.44 0.77 1.43
N GLY A 75 -4.20 0.34 1.67
CA GLY A 75 -3.59 0.34 2.98
C GLY A 75 -3.42 1.74 3.55
N ARG A 76 -3.09 2.71 2.71
CA ARG A 76 -2.97 4.11 3.08
C ARG A 76 -4.30 4.68 3.57
N VAL A 77 -5.39 4.48 2.81
CA VAL A 77 -6.75 4.88 3.19
C VAL A 77 -7.18 4.24 4.53
N TYR A 78 -6.87 2.96 4.71
CA TYR A 78 -7.14 2.25 5.96
C TYR A 78 -6.39 2.85 7.15
N VAL A 79 -5.07 3.05 7.02
CA VAL A 79 -4.22 3.59 8.10
C VAL A 79 -4.63 5.01 8.47
N GLU A 80 -4.94 5.86 7.50
CA GLU A 80 -5.46 7.21 7.74
C GLU A 80 -6.80 7.17 8.48
N GLY A 81 -7.71 6.27 8.10
CA GLY A 81 -8.97 6.02 8.81
C GLY A 81 -8.77 5.56 10.25
N LEU A 82 -7.76 4.74 10.49
CA LEU A 82 -7.39 4.25 11.81
C LEU A 82 -6.83 5.38 12.70
N LEU A 83 -5.90 6.17 12.18
CA LEU A 83 -5.23 7.25 12.90
C LEU A 83 -6.17 8.43 13.19
N SER A 84 -7.10 8.73 12.27
CA SER A 84 -8.11 9.78 12.45
C SER A 84 -9.30 9.34 13.31
N ALA A 85 -9.26 8.12 13.89
CA ALA A 85 -10.33 7.53 14.69
C ALA A 85 -11.70 7.44 13.96
N LYS A 86 -11.72 7.46 12.63
CA LYS A 86 -12.95 7.32 11.83
C LYS A 86 -13.45 5.88 11.78
N ILE A 87 -12.61 4.88 12.09
CA ILE A 87 -13.01 3.48 12.18
C ILE A 87 -13.45 3.20 13.62
N THR A 88 -14.73 2.80 13.81
CA THR A 88 -15.30 2.48 15.11
C THR A 88 -14.65 1.24 15.72
N ASN A 89 -14.70 1.09 17.05
CA ASN A 89 -14.15 -0.10 17.70
C ASN A 89 -14.90 -1.39 17.32
N ASP A 90 -16.18 -1.29 16.97
CA ASP A 90 -16.96 -2.43 16.51
C ASP A 90 -16.50 -2.89 15.12
N ASP A 91 -16.36 -1.96 14.17
CA ASP A 91 -15.86 -2.27 12.82
C ASP A 91 -14.40 -2.74 12.84
N LYS A 92 -13.56 -2.19 13.73
CA LYS A 92 -12.21 -2.70 13.95
C LYS A 92 -12.22 -4.19 14.29
N ARG A 93 -13.04 -4.59 15.25
CA ARG A 93 -13.11 -5.99 15.68
C ARG A 93 -13.70 -6.93 14.63
N ARG A 94 -14.64 -6.43 13.83
CA ARG A 94 -15.37 -7.26 12.85
C ARG A 94 -14.65 -7.43 11.53
N TYR A 95 -13.97 -6.39 11.06
CA TYR A 95 -13.52 -6.32 9.66
C TYR A 95 -12.00 -6.23 9.50
N ILE A 96 -11.25 -5.84 10.53
CA ILE A 96 -9.80 -5.71 10.38
C ILE A 96 -9.12 -7.05 10.71
N PRO A 97 -8.41 -7.66 9.74
CA PRO A 97 -7.62 -8.87 10.00
C PRO A 97 -6.53 -8.60 11.03
N GLY A 98 -6.24 -9.60 11.89
CA GLY A 98 -5.25 -9.45 12.97
C GLY A 98 -3.84 -9.04 12.48
N THR A 99 -3.46 -9.48 11.29
CA THR A 99 -2.20 -9.10 10.62
C THR A 99 -2.13 -7.63 10.24
N MET A 100 -3.29 -6.99 10.03
CA MET A 100 -3.38 -5.58 9.63
C MET A 100 -3.35 -4.61 10.81
N TYR A 101 -3.42 -5.11 12.06
CA TYR A 101 -3.23 -4.24 13.22
C TYR A 101 -1.77 -3.84 13.35
N PRO A 102 -1.46 -2.53 13.42
CA PRO A 102 -0.12 -2.07 13.70
C PRO A 102 0.28 -2.45 15.13
N GLU A 103 1.51 -2.92 15.30
CA GLU A 103 2.05 -3.25 16.62
C GLU A 103 2.50 -2.01 17.39
N LEU A 104 2.83 -0.95 16.65
CA LEU A 104 3.32 0.30 17.21
C LEU A 104 2.14 1.19 17.64
N LYS A 105 2.14 1.60 18.90
CA LYS A 105 1.14 2.54 19.43
C LYS A 105 1.37 3.98 18.94
N THR A 106 2.60 4.31 18.61
CA THR A 106 3.00 5.61 18.07
C THR A 106 3.86 5.40 16.83
N THR A 107 3.51 6.06 15.74
CA THR A 107 4.25 6.00 14.49
C THR A 107 4.57 7.41 14.02
N PRO A 108 5.71 7.62 13.33
CA PRO A 108 6.05 8.94 12.81
C PRO A 108 5.09 9.40 11.69
N ASN A 109 4.58 8.48 10.87
CA ASN A 109 3.65 8.79 9.77
C ASN A 109 2.93 7.53 9.25
N VAL A 110 1.99 7.76 8.31
CA VAL A 110 1.19 6.70 7.66
C VAL A 110 2.05 5.68 6.92
N ASP A 111 3.05 6.15 6.17
CA ASP A 111 3.89 5.27 5.33
C ASP A 111 4.76 4.34 6.18
N PHE A 112 5.27 4.82 7.31
CA PHE A 112 6.01 3.98 8.26
C PHE A 112 5.12 2.88 8.84
N MET A 113 3.89 3.23 9.27
CA MET A 113 2.93 2.26 9.78
C MET A 113 2.57 1.22 8.72
N LEU A 114 2.32 1.68 7.50
CA LEU A 114 1.98 0.80 6.38
C LEU A 114 3.14 -0.14 6.01
N GLY A 115 4.38 0.37 6.04
CA GLY A 115 5.58 -0.46 5.85
C GLY A 115 5.71 -1.56 6.89
N ALA A 116 5.43 -1.26 8.17
CA ALA A 116 5.43 -2.25 9.25
C ALA A 116 4.33 -3.32 9.06
N ILE A 117 3.12 -2.89 8.65
CA ILE A 117 2.02 -3.79 8.32
C ILE A 117 2.40 -4.70 7.13
N PHE A 118 2.94 -4.13 6.06
CA PHE A 118 3.41 -4.90 4.90
C PHE A 118 4.43 -5.95 5.29
N GLN A 119 5.42 -5.58 6.11
CA GLN A 119 6.43 -6.53 6.59
C GLN A 119 5.79 -7.70 7.34
N LYS A 120 4.82 -7.43 8.21
CA LYS A 120 4.08 -8.47 8.95
C LYS A 120 3.27 -9.38 8.01
N VAL A 121 2.57 -8.83 7.03
CA VAL A 121 1.86 -9.62 6.00
C VAL A 121 2.85 -10.48 5.23
N ARG A 122 4.00 -9.92 4.83
CA ARG A 122 5.06 -10.63 4.11
C ARG A 122 5.59 -11.81 4.90
N ASP A 123 5.89 -11.62 6.17
CA ASP A 123 6.46 -12.69 7.01
C ASP A 123 5.44 -13.81 7.22
N ASN A 124 4.18 -13.48 7.48
CA ASN A 124 3.10 -14.46 7.59
C ASN A 124 2.87 -15.21 6.26
N THR A 125 2.81 -14.48 5.14
CA THR A 125 2.60 -15.09 3.80
C THR A 125 3.75 -16.04 3.46
N LYS A 126 5.01 -15.67 3.73
CA LYS A 126 6.16 -16.55 3.53
C LYS A 126 6.11 -17.76 4.44
N ALA A 127 5.72 -17.60 5.70
CA ALA A 127 5.65 -18.72 6.65
C ALA A 127 4.65 -19.79 6.19
N ILE A 128 3.47 -19.41 5.70
CA ILE A 128 2.45 -20.36 5.24
C ILE A 128 2.76 -20.98 3.86
N THR A 129 3.64 -20.36 3.08
CA THR A 129 4.05 -20.84 1.75
C THR A 129 5.35 -21.62 1.74
N TYR A 130 6.04 -21.74 2.89
CA TYR A 130 7.27 -22.50 2.97
C TYR A 130 7.00 -24.00 2.90
N ASP A 131 7.65 -24.69 1.96
CA ASP A 131 7.58 -26.13 1.82
C ASP A 131 8.85 -26.78 2.42
N PHE A 132 8.69 -27.48 3.54
CA PHE A 132 9.79 -28.14 4.24
C PHE A 132 10.35 -29.32 3.45
N ASP A 133 9.53 -29.96 2.61
CA ASP A 133 9.92 -31.17 1.86
C ASP A 133 10.58 -30.83 0.52
N ALA A 134 10.40 -29.61 0.01
CA ALA A 134 11.02 -29.16 -1.23
C ALA A 134 12.51 -28.82 -1.04
N LYS A 135 13.28 -28.91 -2.14
CA LYS A 135 14.72 -28.61 -2.15
C LYS A 135 15.00 -27.29 -2.88
N GLY A 136 16.00 -26.56 -2.36
CA GLY A 136 16.52 -25.37 -3.05
C GLY A 136 15.49 -24.23 -3.22
N SER A 137 15.46 -23.66 -4.42
CA SER A 137 14.56 -22.56 -4.80
C SER A 137 13.08 -22.96 -4.85
N ASP A 138 12.78 -24.25 -4.95
CA ASP A 138 11.42 -24.75 -5.12
C ASP A 138 10.59 -24.69 -3.82
N LYS A 139 11.25 -24.42 -2.68
CA LYS A 139 10.61 -24.36 -1.35
C LYS A 139 9.41 -23.41 -1.26
N TYR A 140 9.38 -22.38 -2.07
CA TYR A 140 8.29 -21.41 -2.10
C TYR A 140 7.44 -21.50 -3.37
N PHE A 141 8.02 -21.92 -4.50
CA PHE A 141 7.40 -21.79 -5.81
C PHE A 141 6.06 -22.53 -5.93
N SER A 142 6.04 -23.81 -5.61
CA SER A 142 4.85 -24.67 -5.77
C SER A 142 3.69 -24.18 -4.88
N LYS A 143 3.97 -23.93 -3.60
CA LYS A 143 2.95 -23.43 -2.66
C LYS A 143 2.52 -22.00 -2.96
N SER A 144 3.41 -21.15 -3.46
CA SER A 144 3.02 -19.80 -3.91
C SER A 144 2.04 -19.84 -5.06
N LYS A 145 2.28 -20.72 -6.05
CA LYS A 145 1.38 -20.92 -7.19
C LYS A 145 0.00 -21.41 -6.75
N GLU A 146 -0.03 -22.38 -5.84
CA GLU A 146 -1.28 -22.89 -5.26
C GLU A 146 -2.02 -21.79 -4.49
N SER A 147 -1.34 -21.09 -3.58
CA SER A 147 -1.92 -20.02 -2.78
C SER A 147 -2.42 -18.86 -3.66
N TYR A 148 -1.66 -18.47 -4.67
CA TYR A 148 -2.05 -17.44 -5.64
C TYR A 148 -3.36 -17.80 -6.35
N ALA A 149 -3.51 -19.07 -6.77
CA ALA A 149 -4.72 -19.56 -7.43
C ALA A 149 -5.90 -19.65 -6.47
N GLN A 150 -5.71 -20.23 -5.28
CA GLN A 150 -6.76 -20.41 -4.27
C GLN A 150 -7.32 -19.08 -3.75
N ASN A 151 -6.48 -18.06 -3.62
CA ASN A 151 -6.89 -16.73 -3.19
C ASN A 151 -7.38 -15.82 -4.31
N GLY A 152 -7.55 -16.35 -5.52
CA GLY A 152 -8.14 -15.62 -6.64
C GLY A 152 -7.32 -14.41 -7.12
N CYS A 153 -5.99 -14.41 -6.90
CA CYS A 153 -5.14 -13.27 -7.25
C CYS A 153 -5.25 -12.89 -8.74
N ALA A 154 -5.37 -13.88 -9.63
CA ALA A 154 -5.56 -13.60 -11.04
C ALA A 154 -6.83 -12.79 -11.34
N LYS A 155 -7.93 -13.03 -10.60
CA LYS A 155 -9.16 -12.25 -10.72
C LYS A 155 -8.97 -10.84 -10.18
N ILE A 156 -8.37 -10.71 -8.98
CA ILE A 156 -8.08 -9.40 -8.40
C ILE A 156 -7.25 -8.56 -9.37
N LEU A 157 -6.23 -9.15 -10.03
CA LEU A 157 -5.38 -8.46 -10.99
C LEU A 157 -6.15 -7.97 -12.23
N LEU A 158 -7.20 -8.68 -12.65
CA LEU A 158 -8.07 -8.25 -13.74
C LEU A 158 -8.98 -7.08 -13.33
N ASP A 159 -9.47 -7.11 -12.11
CA ASP A 159 -10.39 -6.09 -11.57
C ASP A 159 -9.66 -4.76 -11.25
N MET A 160 -8.32 -4.76 -11.20
CA MET A 160 -7.48 -3.57 -11.00
C MET A 160 -7.20 -2.77 -12.28
N LYS A 161 -7.59 -3.27 -13.46
CA LYS A 161 -7.37 -2.60 -14.77
C LYS A 161 -8.54 -1.71 -15.13
#